data_4019d88f87454dc7cd0d055da1c49c11
#
_entry.id   4019d88f87454dc7cd0d055da1c49c11
#
_cell.length_a   1.000
_cell.length_b   1.000
_cell.length_c   1.000
_cell.angle_alpha   90.00
_cell.angle_beta   90.00
_cell.angle_gamma   90.00
#
_symmetry.space_group_name_H-M   'P 1'
#
loop_
_entity.id
_entity.type
_entity.pdbx_description
1 polymer ?
#
loop_
_entity_poly.entity_id
_entity_poly.type
_entity_poly.pdbx_seq_one_letter_code
_entity_poly.pdbx_strand_id
1 'polypeptide(L)'
;MAAYAYFWGCYVPGRLPHMEKSTRAVLDHLGVDVVDVDGLTCCPEKTMIRNMSYRDWLLTAARNLSIAEEAGRVFVTPCTGCFSTLKEAHVKLLSDPALHEEINRELARVGRRYDGTADVLHVLDLLYSDFGPAGLRNRVVYPMDGLRVAVHYGCHLVRPSGALLFDDPFWPRKLDELVEVLGAESVAYSSKMECCGNLLLRAGEEETAQAMCRGKLRDMVGEVADALTVVCPSCMMQYDNVQHLLQRAGEPLHLPAFYYLELLGLALGIEPEELGLERHRVDVAPFLERWRGRREAFDLVRRHWDVGLLRACAECGACVDDCPVARADPSYDPNALVRSLAAGDVESVIHSPELWKCVECYTCAELCPNKYDQMTILRQAKTLAIQAGAAPPAAMEGMRAFRETGVLTQGSAAQRKRLGLPAMRKAGAEELRELLGSHGDDGQEQAPADRREPS
;
A
#
# COMPACT_ATOMS: atom_id res chain seq x y z
N MET A 1 -5.81 21.49 2.39
CA MET A 1 -5.29 20.33 3.15
C MET A 1 -5.06 20.79 4.57
N ALA A 2 -5.30 19.92 5.56
CA ALA A 2 -5.01 20.24 6.96
C ALA A 2 -3.49 20.44 7.14
N ALA A 3 -3.09 21.35 8.02
CA ALA A 3 -1.69 21.54 8.34
C ALA A 3 -1.32 20.66 9.54
N TYR A 4 -0.32 19.77 9.38
CA TYR A 4 0.06 18.78 10.40
C TYR A 4 1.37 19.13 11.08
N ALA A 5 1.53 18.66 12.32
CA ALA A 5 2.79 18.70 13.06
C ALA A 5 3.06 17.35 13.72
N TYR A 6 4.32 16.93 13.72
CA TYR A 6 4.71 15.67 14.36
C TYR A 6 4.66 15.76 15.89
N PHE A 7 4.06 14.74 16.50
CA PHE A 7 4.23 14.46 17.91
C PHE A 7 4.93 13.11 18.08
N TRP A 8 6.25 13.13 18.16
CA TRP A 8 7.08 11.92 18.24
C TRP A 8 6.98 11.19 19.58
N GLY A 9 6.64 11.89 20.64
CA GLY A 9 6.73 11.36 22.00
C GLY A 9 8.17 11.13 22.42
N CYS A 10 8.42 10.10 23.25
CA CYS A 10 9.74 9.83 23.81
C CYS A 10 10.38 8.54 23.29
N TYR A 11 9.58 7.51 22.98
CA TYR A 11 10.08 6.20 22.55
C TYR A 11 10.59 6.19 21.12
N VAL A 12 9.92 6.90 20.21
CA VAL A 12 10.29 6.91 18.80
C VAL A 12 11.68 7.51 18.63
N PRO A 13 11.96 8.78 18.99
CA PRO A 13 13.31 9.33 18.81
C PRO A 13 14.35 8.68 19.73
N GLY A 14 13.96 8.23 20.92
CA GLY A 14 14.90 7.73 21.92
C GLY A 14 15.26 6.26 21.81
N ARG A 15 14.40 5.42 21.23
CA ARG A 15 14.56 3.96 21.22
C ARG A 15 14.37 3.32 19.85
N LEU A 16 13.55 3.89 18.99
CA LEU A 16 13.11 3.33 17.71
C LEU A 16 13.21 4.37 16.59
N PRO A 17 14.39 4.96 16.33
CA PRO A 17 14.54 6.02 15.33
C PRO A 17 14.19 5.56 13.89
N HIS A 18 14.18 4.26 13.62
CA HIS A 18 13.70 3.71 12.36
C HIS A 18 12.19 3.95 12.14
N MET A 19 11.37 3.95 13.22
CA MET A 19 9.96 4.32 13.09
C MET A 19 9.77 5.80 12.72
N GLU A 20 10.65 6.70 13.19
CA GLU A 20 10.66 8.09 12.74
C GLU A 20 11.08 8.17 11.28
N LYS A 21 12.18 7.48 10.93
CA LYS A 21 12.73 7.46 9.58
C LYS A 21 11.70 6.98 8.55
N SER A 22 11.06 5.83 8.81
CA SER A 22 10.01 5.29 7.94
C SER A 22 8.77 6.18 7.88
N THR A 23 8.36 6.80 9.00
CA THR A 23 7.22 7.72 9.01
C THR A 23 7.48 8.94 8.14
N ARG A 24 8.65 9.56 8.26
CA ARG A 24 9.02 10.71 7.42
C ARG A 24 9.08 10.33 5.95
N ALA A 25 9.80 9.26 5.62
CA ALA A 25 9.96 8.79 4.25
C ALA A 25 8.61 8.50 3.56
N VAL A 26 7.69 7.84 4.26
CA VAL A 26 6.38 7.51 3.70
C VAL A 26 5.49 8.75 3.53
N LEU A 27 5.42 9.62 4.55
CA LEU A 27 4.57 10.83 4.46
C LEU A 27 5.11 11.81 3.42
N ASP A 28 6.43 11.96 3.29
CA ASP A 28 7.06 12.75 2.25
C ASP A 28 6.77 12.18 0.85
N HIS A 29 6.92 10.87 0.67
CA HIS A 29 6.59 10.17 -0.59
C HIS A 29 5.11 10.35 -0.98
N LEU A 30 4.20 10.39 -0.01
CA LEU A 30 2.77 10.63 -0.22
C LEU A 30 2.43 12.12 -0.43
N GLY A 31 3.39 13.03 -0.28
CA GLY A 31 3.21 14.47 -0.43
C GLY A 31 2.42 15.11 0.74
N VAL A 32 2.52 14.53 1.94
CA VAL A 32 1.88 15.07 3.16
C VAL A 32 2.83 16.06 3.83
N ASP A 33 2.41 17.32 3.93
CA ASP A 33 3.18 18.36 4.63
C ASP A 33 3.00 18.23 6.15
N VAL A 34 4.01 17.68 6.82
CA VAL A 34 4.07 17.55 8.28
C VAL A 34 5.36 18.17 8.80
N VAL A 35 5.25 19.11 9.71
CA VAL A 35 6.42 19.82 10.26
C VAL A 35 6.77 19.38 11.68
N ASP A 36 8.02 19.57 12.06
CA ASP A 36 8.43 19.49 13.48
C ASP A 36 8.08 20.80 14.18
N VAL A 37 7.70 20.70 15.45
CA VAL A 37 7.46 21.85 16.33
C VAL A 37 8.30 21.72 17.58
N ASP A 38 8.92 22.85 17.97
CA ASP A 38 9.77 22.90 19.14
C ASP A 38 9.01 22.91 20.46
N GLY A 39 9.73 22.55 21.51
CA GLY A 39 9.24 22.68 22.88
C GLY A 39 8.34 21.54 23.36
N LEU A 40 8.08 20.52 22.58
CA LEU A 40 7.30 19.35 22.98
C LEU A 40 8.01 18.53 24.05
N THR A 41 7.21 17.88 24.90
CA THR A 41 7.68 16.93 25.92
C THR A 41 7.06 15.55 25.69
N CYS A 42 7.29 14.61 26.62
CA CYS A 42 6.54 13.36 26.66
C CYS A 42 5.03 13.61 26.75
N CYS A 43 4.19 12.69 26.23
CA CYS A 43 2.72 12.81 26.19
C CYS A 43 1.95 12.88 27.51
N PRO A 44 2.46 12.84 28.63
CA PRO A 44 2.86 11.96 29.70
C PRO A 44 2.02 10.65 29.75
N GLU A 45 2.61 9.56 29.60
CA GLU A 45 1.96 8.26 29.47
C GLU A 45 0.96 7.97 30.62
N LYS A 46 -0.26 7.60 30.24
CA LYS A 46 -1.41 7.54 31.17
C LYS A 46 -1.34 6.40 32.20
N THR A 47 -0.70 5.28 31.89
CA THR A 47 -0.71 4.12 32.80
C THR A 47 0.17 4.30 34.03
N MET A 48 1.13 5.20 33.99
CA MET A 48 1.99 5.52 35.10
C MET A 48 1.75 6.97 35.60
N ILE A 49 1.99 7.97 34.78
CA ILE A 49 1.95 9.38 35.24
C ILE A 49 0.55 9.77 35.70
N ARG A 50 -0.50 9.42 34.97
CA ARG A 50 -1.88 9.73 35.38
C ARG A 50 -2.25 9.11 36.71
N ASN A 51 -1.78 7.87 36.98
CA ASN A 51 -2.09 7.17 38.23
C ASN A 51 -1.29 7.69 39.40
N MET A 52 -0.10 8.28 39.17
CA MET A 52 0.71 8.93 40.19
C MET A 52 0.27 10.35 40.48
N SER A 53 -0.08 11.11 39.43
CA SER A 53 -0.58 12.48 39.52
C SER A 53 -1.47 12.81 38.35
N TYR A 54 -2.79 12.78 38.58
CA TYR A 54 -3.77 13.12 37.55
C TYR A 54 -3.60 14.54 37.03
N ARG A 55 -3.26 15.47 37.96
CA ARG A 55 -3.04 16.88 37.64
C ARG A 55 -1.83 17.07 36.73
N ASP A 56 -0.70 16.43 37.01
CA ASP A 56 0.53 16.57 36.24
C ASP A 56 0.34 15.93 34.83
N TRP A 57 -0.37 14.83 34.78
CA TRP A 57 -0.78 14.20 33.51
C TRP A 57 -1.57 15.17 32.64
N LEU A 58 -2.62 15.79 33.19
CA LEU A 58 -3.52 16.65 32.45
C LEU A 58 -2.84 17.97 32.05
N LEU A 59 -2.09 18.58 32.98
CA LEU A 59 -1.36 19.82 32.73
C LEU A 59 -0.28 19.66 31.65
N THR A 60 0.47 18.57 31.69
CA THR A 60 1.51 18.29 30.70
C THR A 60 0.88 18.03 29.32
N ALA A 61 -0.20 17.26 29.26
CA ALA A 61 -0.94 17.02 28.02
C ALA A 61 -1.49 18.33 27.43
N ALA A 62 -2.16 19.15 28.25
CA ALA A 62 -2.71 20.45 27.84
C ALA A 62 -1.61 21.41 27.36
N ARG A 63 -0.46 21.41 28.02
CA ARG A 63 0.70 22.21 27.61
C ARG A 63 1.22 21.77 26.23
N ASN A 64 1.32 20.48 25.93
CA ASN A 64 1.70 20.01 24.60
C ASN A 64 0.64 20.37 23.53
N LEU A 65 -0.65 20.22 23.87
CA LEU A 65 -1.75 20.58 22.99
C LEU A 65 -1.79 22.09 22.67
N SER A 66 -1.46 22.96 23.65
CA SER A 66 -1.39 24.39 23.40
C SER A 66 -0.30 24.78 22.38
N ILE A 67 0.76 24.00 22.25
CA ILE A 67 1.79 24.21 21.22
C ILE A 67 1.22 23.94 19.82
N ALA A 68 0.40 22.89 19.66
CA ALA A 68 -0.26 22.62 18.40
C ALA A 68 -1.23 23.75 18.02
N GLU A 69 -1.99 24.27 18.99
CA GLU A 69 -2.90 25.40 18.78
C GLU A 69 -2.15 26.66 18.35
N GLU A 70 -1.09 27.02 19.06
CA GLU A 70 -0.24 28.16 18.70
C GLU A 70 0.34 28.06 17.29
N ALA A 71 0.70 26.82 16.87
CA ALA A 71 1.17 26.54 15.53
C ALA A 71 0.05 26.47 14.48
N GLY A 72 -1.22 26.49 14.87
CA GLY A 72 -2.37 26.32 13.99
C GLY A 72 -2.39 24.97 13.27
N ARG A 73 -1.96 23.88 13.96
CA ARG A 73 -1.76 22.56 13.36
C ARG A 73 -2.42 21.45 14.16
N VAL A 74 -2.71 20.34 13.47
CA VAL A 74 -3.16 19.08 14.08
C VAL A 74 -1.95 18.21 14.36
N PHE A 75 -1.86 17.65 15.54
CA PHE A 75 -0.80 16.68 15.83
C PHE A 75 -1.04 15.35 15.13
N VAL A 76 0.01 14.83 14.50
CA VAL A 76 0.09 13.47 13.98
C VAL A 76 1.15 12.70 14.74
N THR A 77 0.76 11.56 15.31
CA THR A 77 1.68 10.72 16.11
C THR A 77 1.73 9.28 15.61
N PRO A 78 2.93 8.65 15.54
CA PRO A 78 3.10 7.23 15.22
C PRO A 78 2.96 6.32 16.46
N CYS A 79 2.44 6.83 17.56
CA CYS A 79 2.38 6.12 18.84
C CYS A 79 0.96 6.09 19.39
N THR A 80 0.38 4.89 19.54
CA THR A 80 -0.98 4.72 20.09
C THR A 80 -1.09 5.20 21.54
N GLY A 81 -0.01 5.10 22.34
CA GLY A 81 0.03 5.63 23.70
C GLY A 81 -0.02 7.16 23.73
N CYS A 82 0.72 7.84 22.85
CA CYS A 82 0.67 9.29 22.73
C CYS A 82 -0.70 9.76 22.22
N PHE A 83 -1.22 9.11 21.17
CA PHE A 83 -2.56 9.35 20.63
C PHE A 83 -3.61 9.28 21.73
N SER A 84 -3.69 8.15 22.42
CA SER A 84 -4.67 7.93 23.47
C SER A 84 -4.55 8.94 24.63
N THR A 85 -3.32 9.22 25.08
CA THR A 85 -3.09 10.12 26.21
C THR A 85 -3.54 11.55 25.89
N LEU A 86 -3.12 12.09 24.76
CA LEU A 86 -3.45 13.45 24.36
C LEU A 86 -4.93 13.60 24.01
N LYS A 87 -5.52 12.61 23.30
CA LYS A 87 -6.94 12.61 22.94
C LYS A 87 -7.85 12.53 24.16
N GLU A 88 -7.52 11.67 25.14
CA GLU A 88 -8.26 11.60 26.39
C GLU A 88 -8.17 12.90 27.21
N ALA A 89 -7.00 13.53 27.26
CA ALA A 89 -6.84 14.83 27.91
C ALA A 89 -7.66 15.93 27.21
N HIS A 90 -7.61 15.98 25.89
CA HIS A 90 -8.42 16.89 25.08
C HIS A 90 -9.92 16.73 25.38
N VAL A 91 -10.45 15.51 25.24
CA VAL A 91 -11.88 15.23 25.50
C VAL A 91 -12.26 15.57 26.93
N LYS A 92 -11.39 15.27 27.92
CA LYS A 92 -11.66 15.57 29.33
C LYS A 92 -11.73 17.07 29.60
N LEU A 93 -10.82 17.85 29.04
CA LEU A 93 -10.83 19.31 29.19
C LEU A 93 -12.05 19.96 28.56
N LEU A 94 -12.43 19.51 27.36
CA LEU A 94 -13.63 20.04 26.67
C LEU A 94 -14.94 19.67 27.39
N SER A 95 -14.98 18.49 28.05
CA SER A 95 -16.16 18.04 28.79
C SER A 95 -16.32 18.66 30.19
N ASP A 96 -15.30 19.36 30.71
CA ASP A 96 -15.29 19.91 32.06
C ASP A 96 -14.71 21.32 32.06
N PRO A 97 -15.54 22.36 31.81
CA PRO A 97 -15.11 23.75 31.69
C PRO A 97 -14.42 24.29 32.95
N ALA A 98 -14.80 23.83 34.15
CA ALA A 98 -14.18 24.27 35.39
C ALA A 98 -12.74 23.76 35.52
N LEU A 99 -12.53 22.49 35.20
CA LEU A 99 -11.20 21.87 35.14
C LEU A 99 -10.35 22.49 34.04
N HIS A 100 -10.93 22.78 32.87
CA HIS A 100 -10.26 23.43 31.77
C HIS A 100 -9.71 24.82 32.18
N GLU A 101 -10.53 25.64 32.85
CA GLU A 101 -10.10 26.96 33.33
C GLU A 101 -9.06 26.84 34.47
N GLU A 102 -9.15 25.82 35.32
CA GLU A 102 -8.12 25.53 36.34
C GLU A 102 -6.78 25.23 35.67
N ILE A 103 -6.75 24.37 34.66
CA ILE A 103 -5.52 24.02 33.91
C ILE A 103 -4.98 25.26 33.18
N ASN A 104 -5.84 26.10 32.59
CA ASN A 104 -5.41 27.32 31.93
C ASN A 104 -4.80 28.35 32.87
N ARG A 105 -5.26 28.46 34.13
CA ARG A 105 -4.61 29.30 35.15
C ARG A 105 -3.17 28.85 35.47
N GLU A 106 -2.92 27.56 35.44
CA GLU A 106 -1.57 27.04 35.61
C GLU A 106 -0.70 27.23 34.36
N LEU A 107 -1.26 27.00 33.15
CA LEU A 107 -0.56 27.24 31.89
C LEU A 107 -0.16 28.70 31.72
N ALA A 108 -0.95 29.66 32.22
CA ALA A 108 -0.65 31.08 32.18
C ALA A 108 0.65 31.45 32.89
N ARG A 109 1.12 30.64 33.86
CA ARG A 109 2.40 30.84 34.58
C ARG A 109 3.62 30.71 33.65
N VAL A 110 3.43 30.02 32.51
CA VAL A 110 4.46 29.85 31.46
C VAL A 110 4.06 30.54 30.16
N GLY A 111 3.10 31.47 30.24
CA GLY A 111 2.63 32.26 29.09
C GLY A 111 1.82 31.47 28.05
N ARG A 112 1.17 30.37 28.45
CA ARG A 112 0.40 29.52 27.57
C ARG A 112 -1.08 29.47 27.95
N ARG A 113 -1.90 29.16 26.97
CA ARG A 113 -3.32 28.85 27.10
C ARG A 113 -3.68 27.73 26.13
N TYR A 114 -4.58 26.87 26.52
CA TYR A 114 -5.18 25.85 25.68
C TYR A 114 -6.66 26.15 25.52
N ASP A 115 -7.13 26.38 24.29
CA ASP A 115 -8.52 26.75 23.99
C ASP A 115 -9.37 25.57 23.51
N GLY A 116 -8.73 24.41 23.28
CA GLY A 116 -9.43 23.18 22.87
C GLY A 116 -9.63 23.04 21.35
N THR A 117 -8.89 23.78 20.54
CA THR A 117 -8.99 23.74 19.08
C THR A 117 -7.99 22.77 18.43
N ALA A 118 -6.93 22.39 19.15
CA ALA A 118 -5.98 21.39 18.65
C ALA A 118 -6.59 19.99 18.69
N ASP A 119 -6.43 19.24 17.61
CA ASP A 119 -6.74 17.81 17.56
C ASP A 119 -5.46 16.96 17.47
N VAL A 120 -5.61 15.67 17.72
CA VAL A 120 -4.54 14.67 17.67
C VAL A 120 -5.03 13.49 16.86
N LEU A 121 -4.28 13.14 15.82
CA LEU A 121 -4.53 11.98 14.98
C LEU A 121 -3.42 10.95 15.18
N HIS A 122 -3.77 9.68 15.17
CA HIS A 122 -2.79 8.65 14.88
C HIS A 122 -2.44 8.71 13.39
N VAL A 123 -1.20 8.38 13.01
CA VAL A 123 -0.80 8.40 11.59
C VAL A 123 -1.69 7.54 10.69
N LEU A 124 -2.28 6.46 11.24
CA LEU A 124 -3.27 5.65 10.50
C LEU A 124 -4.57 6.40 10.23
N ASP A 125 -5.02 7.27 11.16
CA ASP A 125 -6.19 8.12 10.91
C ASP A 125 -5.95 9.05 9.74
N LEU A 126 -4.76 9.67 9.69
CA LEU A 126 -4.36 10.52 8.57
C LEU A 126 -4.37 9.72 7.26
N LEU A 127 -3.74 8.55 7.23
CA LEU A 127 -3.70 7.72 6.03
C LEU A 127 -5.11 7.30 5.58
N TYR A 128 -5.97 6.95 6.54
CA TYR A 128 -7.32 6.50 6.25
C TYR A 128 -8.24 7.64 5.82
N SER A 129 -8.12 8.84 6.43
CA SER A 129 -8.98 9.99 6.13
C SER A 129 -8.57 10.74 4.87
N ASP A 130 -7.27 10.98 4.67
CA ASP A 130 -6.76 11.82 3.59
C ASP A 130 -6.63 11.08 2.26
N PHE A 131 -6.30 9.77 2.32
CA PHE A 131 -6.14 8.95 1.12
C PHE A 131 -7.24 7.90 0.97
N GLY A 132 -7.70 7.33 2.07
CA GLY A 132 -8.59 6.18 2.08
C GLY A 132 -7.93 4.89 1.51
N PRO A 133 -8.58 3.72 1.70
CA PRO A 133 -8.04 2.45 1.19
C PRO A 133 -7.82 2.46 -0.33
N ALA A 134 -8.77 2.99 -1.11
CA ALA A 134 -8.66 3.06 -2.57
C ALA A 134 -7.53 3.98 -3.03
N GLY A 135 -7.39 5.16 -2.41
CA GLY A 135 -6.34 6.12 -2.76
C GLY A 135 -4.93 5.61 -2.45
N LEU A 136 -4.76 4.86 -1.35
CA LEU A 136 -3.49 4.20 -1.04
C LEU A 136 -3.20 3.04 -1.99
N ARG A 137 -4.20 2.21 -2.30
CA ARG A 137 -4.06 1.09 -3.23
C ARG A 137 -3.55 1.53 -4.60
N ASN A 138 -4.06 2.64 -5.12
CA ASN A 138 -3.63 3.21 -6.39
C ASN A 138 -2.17 3.72 -6.39
N ARG A 139 -1.56 3.88 -5.21
CA ARG A 139 -0.16 4.28 -5.04
C ARG A 139 0.80 3.12 -4.80
N VAL A 140 0.26 1.93 -4.50
CA VAL A 140 1.07 0.72 -4.32
C VAL A 140 1.68 0.32 -5.65
N VAL A 141 3.00 0.29 -5.69
CA VAL A 141 3.79 -0.07 -6.89
C VAL A 141 4.38 -1.47 -6.81
N TYR A 142 4.58 -1.99 -5.59
CA TYR A 142 5.04 -3.35 -5.31
C TYR A 142 4.08 -4.07 -4.37
N PRO A 143 3.01 -4.66 -4.90
CA PRO A 143 2.03 -5.37 -4.09
C PRO A 143 2.64 -6.55 -3.34
N MET A 144 2.11 -6.81 -2.16
CA MET A 144 2.54 -7.90 -1.26
C MET A 144 1.67 -9.15 -1.40
N ASP A 145 1.13 -9.42 -2.60
CA ASP A 145 0.23 -10.56 -2.84
C ASP A 145 0.84 -11.88 -2.40
N GLY A 146 0.07 -12.69 -1.66
CA GLY A 146 0.48 -13.98 -1.11
C GLY A 146 1.41 -13.90 0.11
N LEU A 147 1.68 -12.71 0.65
CA LEU A 147 2.24 -12.55 1.99
C LEU A 147 1.10 -12.45 3.01
N ARG A 148 1.28 -13.11 4.14
CA ARG A 148 0.30 -13.19 5.23
C ARG A 148 0.80 -12.37 6.41
N VAL A 149 0.06 -11.33 6.78
CA VAL A 149 0.47 -10.37 7.82
C VAL A 149 -0.50 -10.42 8.98
N ALA A 150 -0.02 -10.77 10.16
CA ALA A 150 -0.78 -10.65 11.40
C ALA A 150 -0.84 -9.19 11.83
N VAL A 151 -2.02 -8.72 12.21
CA VAL A 151 -2.27 -7.32 12.58
C VAL A 151 -2.41 -7.16 14.07
N HIS A 152 -1.59 -6.31 14.69
CA HIS A 152 -1.72 -5.96 16.11
C HIS A 152 -2.09 -4.49 16.28
N TYR A 153 -3.36 -4.23 16.58
CA TYR A 153 -3.89 -2.87 16.82
C TYR A 153 -3.25 -2.14 18.01
N GLY A 154 -2.85 -2.91 19.02
CA GLY A 154 -2.53 -2.31 20.31
C GLY A 154 -3.78 -1.87 21.07
N CYS A 155 -3.72 -1.91 22.40
CA CYS A 155 -4.88 -1.59 23.24
C CYS A 155 -5.26 -0.10 23.19
N HIS A 156 -4.27 0.80 23.07
CA HIS A 156 -4.45 2.25 23.13
C HIS A 156 -4.75 2.93 21.77
N LEU A 157 -4.97 2.18 20.71
CA LEU A 157 -5.47 2.71 19.44
C LEU A 157 -7.01 2.77 19.42
N VAL A 158 -7.65 1.75 20.00
CA VAL A 158 -9.10 1.56 19.92
C VAL A 158 -9.83 1.76 21.25
N ARG A 159 -9.12 1.82 22.39
CA ARG A 159 -9.70 1.95 23.75
C ARG A 159 -9.03 3.04 24.58
N PRO A 160 -9.82 3.92 25.27
CA PRO A 160 -11.29 3.93 25.37
C PRO A 160 -11.97 4.51 24.13
N SER A 161 -12.89 3.77 23.56
CA SER A 161 -13.53 4.11 22.28
C SER A 161 -14.28 5.45 22.29
N GLY A 162 -14.89 5.81 23.42
CA GLY A 162 -15.63 7.08 23.58
C GLY A 162 -14.75 8.33 23.44
N ALA A 163 -13.42 8.23 23.64
CA ALA A 163 -12.51 9.33 23.45
C ALA A 163 -11.74 9.24 22.13
N LEU A 164 -11.37 8.05 21.70
CA LEU A 164 -10.47 7.87 20.56
C LEU A 164 -11.16 7.90 19.21
N LEU A 165 -12.37 7.32 19.12
CA LEU A 165 -13.21 7.28 17.92
C LEU A 165 -12.48 6.74 16.67
N PHE A 166 -11.46 5.89 16.88
CA PHE A 166 -10.66 5.37 15.77
C PHE A 166 -11.39 4.26 15.00
N ASP A 167 -11.84 3.20 15.71
CA ASP A 167 -12.46 2.02 15.12
C ASP A 167 -13.30 1.28 16.19
N ASP A 168 -13.95 0.19 15.81
CA ASP A 168 -14.65 -0.67 16.76
C ASP A 168 -13.67 -1.20 17.82
N PRO A 169 -13.99 -1.07 19.13
CA PRO A 169 -13.09 -1.47 20.22
C PRO A 169 -12.87 -2.98 20.35
N PHE A 170 -13.69 -3.82 19.71
CA PHE A 170 -13.65 -5.27 19.81
C PHE A 170 -13.42 -5.97 18.47
N TRP A 171 -13.93 -5.40 17.37
CA TRP A 171 -13.78 -5.92 16.00
C TRP A 171 -13.30 -4.83 15.03
N PRO A 172 -12.14 -4.23 15.29
CA PRO A 172 -11.60 -3.21 14.41
C PRO A 172 -11.22 -3.80 13.05
N ARG A 173 -11.32 -2.98 11.99
CA ARG A 173 -11.03 -3.38 10.62
C ARG A 173 -10.06 -2.45 9.88
N LYS A 174 -9.94 -1.20 10.29
CA LYS A 174 -9.15 -0.21 9.54
C LYS A 174 -7.71 -0.62 9.27
N LEU A 175 -7.01 -1.21 10.25
CA LEU A 175 -5.63 -1.65 10.04
C LEU A 175 -5.55 -2.94 9.20
N ASP A 176 -6.56 -3.81 9.28
CA ASP A 176 -6.69 -4.96 8.38
C ASP A 176 -6.85 -4.49 6.93
N GLU A 177 -7.78 -3.58 6.69
CA GLU A 177 -8.02 -2.98 5.37
C GLU A 177 -6.77 -2.28 4.84
N LEU A 178 -6.01 -1.61 5.70
CA LEU A 178 -4.75 -0.99 5.32
C LEU A 178 -3.67 -2.03 4.95
N VAL A 179 -3.66 -3.22 5.57
CA VAL A 179 -2.79 -4.34 5.15
C VAL A 179 -3.26 -4.92 3.83
N GLU A 180 -4.56 -5.10 3.64
CA GLU A 180 -5.14 -5.59 2.38
C GLU A 180 -4.90 -4.62 1.20
N VAL A 181 -4.83 -3.31 1.47
CA VAL A 181 -4.42 -2.28 0.50
C VAL A 181 -3.04 -2.57 -0.08
N LEU A 182 -2.11 -3.10 0.72
CA LEU A 182 -0.77 -3.46 0.26
C LEU A 182 -0.76 -4.71 -0.65
N GLY A 183 -1.89 -5.43 -0.74
CA GLY A 183 -2.00 -6.72 -1.41
C GLY A 183 -1.74 -7.92 -0.50
N ALA A 184 -1.35 -7.72 0.75
CA ALA A 184 -1.14 -8.79 1.71
C ALA A 184 -2.48 -9.31 2.28
N GLU A 185 -2.50 -10.57 2.71
CA GLU A 185 -3.62 -11.13 3.45
C GLU A 185 -3.51 -10.76 4.93
N SER A 186 -4.57 -10.14 5.50
CA SER A 186 -4.64 -9.95 6.95
C SER A 186 -5.04 -11.24 7.65
N VAL A 187 -4.16 -11.75 8.51
CA VAL A 187 -4.33 -13.04 9.20
C VAL A 187 -5.29 -12.90 10.37
N ALA A 188 -6.30 -13.76 10.42
CA ALA A 188 -7.15 -13.92 11.59
C ALA A 188 -6.47 -14.82 12.62
N TYR A 189 -6.41 -14.40 13.89
CA TYR A 189 -5.88 -15.18 14.99
C TYR A 189 -6.60 -14.84 16.31
N SER A 190 -6.67 -15.79 17.25
CA SER A 190 -7.58 -15.72 18.40
C SER A 190 -7.23 -14.60 19.38
N SER A 191 -5.93 -14.35 19.61
CA SER A 191 -5.45 -13.33 20.56
C SER A 191 -5.29 -11.93 19.95
N LYS A 192 -5.89 -11.64 18.81
CA LYS A 192 -5.72 -10.39 18.05
C LYS A 192 -5.91 -9.14 18.90
N MET A 193 -6.96 -9.11 19.73
CA MET A 193 -7.31 -7.96 20.56
C MET A 193 -6.69 -7.96 21.96
N GLU A 194 -5.81 -8.93 22.27
CA GLU A 194 -5.09 -8.99 23.54
C GLU A 194 -3.92 -8.00 23.57
N CYS A 195 -3.53 -7.61 24.79
CA CYS A 195 -2.39 -6.72 25.01
C CYS A 195 -1.05 -7.43 24.71
N CYS A 196 -0.06 -6.68 24.20
CA CYS A 196 1.30 -7.18 24.01
C CYS A 196 2.08 -7.41 25.34
N GLY A 197 1.60 -6.89 26.47
CA GLY A 197 2.24 -7.02 27.77
C GLY A 197 3.33 -5.99 28.08
N ASN A 198 3.74 -5.14 27.14
CA ASN A 198 4.90 -4.23 27.32
C ASN A 198 4.82 -3.34 28.60
N LEU A 199 3.64 -2.88 28.97
CA LEU A 199 3.49 -2.01 30.13
C LEU A 199 3.76 -2.70 31.47
N LEU A 200 3.68 -4.02 31.53
CA LEU A 200 4.04 -4.81 32.73
C LEU A 200 5.52 -4.70 33.05
N LEU A 201 6.37 -4.46 32.05
CA LEU A 201 7.81 -4.23 32.28
C LEU A 201 8.07 -3.04 33.20
N ARG A 202 7.20 -2.03 33.21
CA ARG A 202 7.30 -0.88 34.12
C ARG A 202 6.90 -1.19 35.55
N ALA A 203 6.13 -2.26 35.74
CA ALA A 203 5.77 -2.79 37.05
C ALA A 203 6.78 -3.84 37.57
N GLY A 204 7.82 -4.16 36.79
CA GLY A 204 8.78 -5.21 37.12
C GLY A 204 8.28 -6.63 36.82
N GLU A 205 7.15 -6.77 36.10
CA GLU A 205 6.50 -8.04 35.79
C GLU A 205 7.02 -8.62 34.46
N GLU A 206 8.33 -8.85 34.36
CA GLU A 206 8.98 -9.27 33.12
C GLU A 206 8.53 -10.64 32.64
N GLU A 207 8.42 -11.62 33.55
CA GLU A 207 7.99 -12.99 33.20
C GLU A 207 6.58 -13.01 32.63
N THR A 208 5.65 -12.28 33.25
CA THR A 208 4.28 -12.13 32.80
C THR A 208 4.21 -11.45 31.44
N ALA A 209 5.00 -10.38 31.25
CA ALA A 209 5.07 -9.67 29.98
C ALA A 209 5.61 -10.55 28.82
N GLN A 210 6.64 -11.34 29.10
CA GLN A 210 7.20 -12.28 28.15
C GLN A 210 6.22 -13.42 27.83
N ALA A 211 5.52 -13.96 28.84
CA ALA A 211 4.54 -15.02 28.65
C ALA A 211 3.38 -14.58 27.75
N MET A 212 2.85 -13.36 27.96
CA MET A 212 1.80 -12.78 27.11
C MET A 212 2.29 -12.60 25.67
N CYS A 213 3.48 -12.04 25.48
CA CYS A 213 4.06 -11.84 24.15
C CYS A 213 4.29 -13.17 23.43
N ARG A 214 4.90 -14.14 24.12
CA ARG A 214 5.18 -15.50 23.60
C ARG A 214 3.89 -16.21 23.18
N GLY A 215 2.85 -16.17 24.01
CA GLY A 215 1.54 -16.80 23.72
C GLY A 215 0.96 -16.25 22.43
N LYS A 216 0.97 -14.94 22.29
CA LYS A 216 0.43 -14.23 21.13
C LYS A 216 1.25 -14.48 19.85
N LEU A 217 2.58 -14.51 19.95
CA LEU A 217 3.45 -14.86 18.81
C LEU A 217 3.21 -16.29 18.32
N ARG A 218 3.03 -17.23 19.25
CA ARG A 218 2.71 -18.64 18.89
C ARG A 218 1.37 -18.77 18.19
N ASP A 219 0.36 -18.00 18.61
CA ASP A 219 -0.94 -17.96 17.96
C ASP A 219 -0.82 -17.46 16.51
N MET A 220 -0.11 -16.36 16.27
CA MET A 220 0.14 -15.82 14.92
C MET A 220 0.94 -16.80 14.03
N VAL A 221 1.97 -17.43 14.58
CA VAL A 221 2.77 -18.43 13.85
C VAL A 221 1.94 -19.68 13.54
N GLY A 222 1.06 -20.09 14.45
CA GLY A 222 0.10 -21.19 14.23
C GLY A 222 -0.84 -20.95 13.05
N GLU A 223 -1.16 -19.70 12.78
CA GLU A 223 -1.96 -19.26 11.64
C GLU A 223 -1.11 -18.98 10.38
N VAL A 224 0.15 -19.39 10.36
CA VAL A 224 1.09 -19.27 9.22
C VAL A 224 1.26 -17.81 8.76
N ALA A 225 1.41 -16.88 9.70
CA ALA A 225 1.77 -15.51 9.38
C ALA A 225 3.24 -15.41 8.95
N ASP A 226 3.53 -14.61 7.93
CA ASP A 226 4.88 -14.32 7.45
C ASP A 226 5.52 -13.16 8.19
N ALA A 227 4.70 -12.25 8.70
CA ALA A 227 5.10 -11.08 9.46
C ALA A 227 3.99 -10.64 10.42
N LEU A 228 4.38 -9.84 11.40
CA LEU A 228 3.49 -9.10 12.29
C LEU A 228 3.59 -7.61 11.96
N THR A 229 2.46 -6.91 11.81
CA THR A 229 2.45 -5.46 11.79
C THR A 229 1.94 -4.85 13.07
N VAL A 230 2.61 -3.79 13.52
CA VAL A 230 2.29 -3.03 14.72
C VAL A 230 2.23 -1.53 14.40
N VAL A 231 1.58 -0.77 15.30
CA VAL A 231 1.37 0.68 15.12
C VAL A 231 1.71 1.48 16.39
N CYS A 232 2.50 0.88 17.25
CA CYS A 232 2.90 1.44 18.54
C CYS A 232 4.36 1.12 18.85
N PRO A 233 5.19 2.08 19.25
CA PRO A 233 6.59 1.84 19.61
C PRO A 233 6.74 0.87 20.78
N SER A 234 5.84 0.90 21.77
CA SER A 234 5.87 -0.05 22.89
C SER A 234 5.59 -1.49 22.44
N CYS A 235 4.65 -1.66 21.50
CA CYS A 235 4.36 -2.99 20.93
C CYS A 235 5.53 -3.46 20.05
N MET A 236 6.10 -2.55 19.25
CA MET A 236 7.28 -2.85 18.42
C MET A 236 8.43 -3.36 19.29
N MET A 237 8.79 -2.62 20.34
CA MET A 237 9.82 -3.05 21.29
C MET A 237 9.52 -4.40 21.92
N GLN A 238 8.26 -4.65 22.29
CA GLN A 238 7.87 -5.88 22.96
C GLN A 238 8.07 -7.09 22.04
N TYR A 239 7.54 -7.03 20.84
CA TYR A 239 7.62 -8.17 19.90
C TYR A 239 9.04 -8.38 19.39
N ASP A 240 9.76 -7.33 19.04
CA ASP A 240 11.12 -7.44 18.54
C ASP A 240 12.10 -7.93 19.63
N ASN A 241 12.05 -7.32 20.82
CA ASN A 241 12.97 -7.69 21.92
C ASN A 241 12.67 -9.08 22.49
N VAL A 242 11.40 -9.42 22.76
CA VAL A 242 11.05 -10.70 23.36
C VAL A 242 11.39 -11.84 22.43
N GLN A 243 11.08 -11.73 21.13
CA GLN A 243 11.48 -12.76 20.17
C GLN A 243 13.00 -12.93 20.13
N HIS A 244 13.75 -11.83 20.08
CA HIS A 244 15.21 -11.91 20.12
C HIS A 244 15.72 -12.64 21.35
N LEU A 245 15.14 -12.40 22.53
CA LEU A 245 15.49 -13.11 23.77
C LEU A 245 15.12 -14.60 23.69
N LEU A 246 13.94 -14.93 23.17
CA LEU A 246 13.49 -16.31 23.00
C LEU A 246 14.37 -17.09 22.02
N GLN A 247 14.76 -16.47 20.91
CA GLN A 247 15.69 -17.06 19.94
C GLN A 247 17.05 -17.35 20.57
N ARG A 248 17.59 -16.44 21.40
CA ARG A 248 18.81 -16.67 22.14
C ARG A 248 18.69 -17.79 23.20
N ALA A 249 17.50 -18.04 23.70
CA ALA A 249 17.17 -19.14 24.59
C ALA A 249 16.92 -20.46 23.85
N GLY A 250 17.02 -20.48 22.51
CA GLY A 250 16.85 -21.67 21.67
C GLY A 250 15.39 -21.94 21.24
N GLU A 251 14.46 -21.04 21.45
CA GLU A 251 13.08 -21.19 20.94
C GLU A 251 13.05 -20.84 19.43
N PRO A 252 12.51 -21.70 18.57
CA PRO A 252 12.49 -21.49 17.12
C PRO A 252 11.31 -20.56 16.69
N LEU A 253 11.11 -19.46 17.40
CA LEU A 253 10.10 -18.47 17.09
C LEU A 253 10.71 -17.40 16.18
N HIS A 254 10.18 -17.27 14.97
CA HIS A 254 10.59 -16.23 14.02
C HIS A 254 9.36 -15.66 13.31
N LEU A 255 8.95 -14.46 13.72
CA LEU A 255 7.89 -13.68 13.10
C LEU A 255 8.31 -12.21 13.10
N PRO A 256 8.97 -11.71 12.05
CA PRO A 256 9.46 -10.33 12.04
C PRO A 256 8.32 -9.34 12.26
N ALA A 257 8.54 -8.41 13.19
CA ALA A 257 7.57 -7.36 13.50
C ALA A 257 7.94 -6.10 12.70
N PHE A 258 7.00 -5.59 11.91
CA PHE A 258 7.14 -4.35 11.17
C PHE A 258 6.23 -3.27 11.74
N TYR A 259 6.71 -2.05 11.78
CA TYR A 259 5.83 -0.91 11.90
C TYR A 259 5.06 -0.74 10.58
N TYR A 260 3.75 -0.45 10.64
CA TYR A 260 2.91 -0.45 9.43
C TYR A 260 3.47 0.42 8.28
N LEU A 261 4.06 1.59 8.61
CA LEU A 261 4.64 2.46 7.59
C LEU A 261 5.90 1.86 6.93
N GLU A 262 6.57 0.91 7.56
CA GLU A 262 7.68 0.17 6.91
C GLU A 262 7.12 -0.74 5.80
N LEU A 263 6.03 -1.46 6.07
CA LEU A 263 5.36 -2.26 5.03
C LEU A 263 4.77 -1.39 3.92
N LEU A 264 4.09 -0.30 4.30
CA LEU A 264 3.58 0.66 3.32
C LEU A 264 4.71 1.26 2.47
N GLY A 265 5.83 1.64 3.08
CA GLY A 265 7.00 2.17 2.38
C GLY A 265 7.55 1.19 1.35
N LEU A 266 7.71 -0.09 1.72
CA LEU A 266 8.11 -1.15 0.78
C LEU A 266 7.13 -1.25 -0.39
N ALA A 267 5.82 -1.25 -0.11
CA ALA A 267 4.79 -1.33 -1.14
C ALA A 267 4.75 -0.09 -2.06
N LEU A 268 5.12 1.09 -1.54
CA LEU A 268 5.28 2.33 -2.31
C LEU A 268 6.59 2.37 -3.10
N GLY A 269 7.51 1.44 -2.89
CA GLY A 269 8.78 1.35 -3.60
C GLY A 269 9.94 2.11 -2.93
N ILE A 270 9.79 2.46 -1.66
CA ILE A 270 10.87 3.03 -0.85
C ILE A 270 11.84 1.90 -0.47
N GLU A 271 13.14 2.14 -0.60
CA GLU A 271 14.14 1.12 -0.33
C GLU A 271 14.21 0.77 1.17
N PRO A 272 14.50 -0.50 1.52
CA PRO A 272 14.57 -0.96 2.91
C PRO A 272 15.49 -0.12 3.80
N GLU A 273 16.60 0.36 3.25
CA GLU A 273 17.59 1.18 3.95
C GLU A 273 17.02 2.57 4.30
N GLU A 274 16.17 3.13 3.44
CA GLU A 274 15.48 4.41 3.70
C GLU A 274 14.39 4.28 4.77
N LEU A 275 13.86 3.08 4.96
CA LEU A 275 12.90 2.75 6.00
C LEU A 275 13.58 2.39 7.33
N GLY A 276 14.90 2.12 7.33
CA GLY A 276 15.68 1.78 8.52
C GLY A 276 15.48 0.34 9.00
N LEU A 277 15.13 -0.58 8.10
CA LEU A 277 14.83 -1.99 8.43
C LEU A 277 16.02 -2.76 9.00
N GLU A 278 17.24 -2.30 8.79
CA GLU A 278 18.47 -2.84 9.39
C GLU A 278 18.53 -2.71 10.92
N ARG A 279 17.60 -1.96 11.53
CA ARG A 279 17.56 -1.70 12.98
C ARG A 279 16.73 -2.72 13.76
N HIS A 280 16.01 -3.60 13.08
CA HIS A 280 15.26 -4.68 13.71
C HIS A 280 16.19 -5.68 14.39
N ARG A 281 15.79 -6.25 15.52
CA ARG A 281 16.55 -7.28 16.23
C ARG A 281 16.23 -8.67 15.74
N VAL A 282 14.97 -8.88 15.36
CA VAL A 282 14.54 -10.09 14.67
C VAL A 282 14.87 -9.90 13.20
N ASP A 283 15.55 -10.91 12.63
CA ASP A 283 15.96 -10.86 11.24
C ASP A 283 14.76 -10.71 10.28
N VAL A 284 14.79 -9.66 9.48
CA VAL A 284 13.76 -9.36 8.47
C VAL A 284 14.15 -9.86 7.06
N ALA A 285 15.38 -10.38 6.90
CA ALA A 285 15.90 -10.79 5.59
C ALA A 285 15.00 -11.83 4.89
N PRO A 286 14.49 -12.89 5.56
CA PRO A 286 13.61 -13.85 4.89
C PRO A 286 12.34 -13.26 4.31
N PHE A 287 11.76 -12.26 5.01
CA PHE A 287 10.61 -11.52 4.49
C PHE A 287 10.99 -10.66 3.28
N LEU A 288 12.10 -9.93 3.39
CA LEU A 288 12.59 -9.06 2.32
C LEU A 288 13.00 -9.84 1.06
N GLU A 289 13.57 -11.04 1.21
CA GLU A 289 13.89 -11.92 0.07
C GLU A 289 12.62 -12.31 -0.70
N ARG A 290 11.56 -12.69 0.01
CA ARG A 290 10.27 -13.02 -0.61
C ARG A 290 9.66 -11.79 -1.28
N TRP A 291 9.74 -10.62 -0.68
CA TRP A 291 9.26 -9.36 -1.25
C TRP A 291 10.10 -8.95 -2.47
N ARG A 292 11.45 -9.08 -2.43
CA ARG A 292 12.34 -8.77 -3.57
C ARG A 292 12.07 -9.65 -4.78
N GLY A 293 11.88 -10.94 -4.60
CA GLY A 293 11.53 -11.84 -5.70
C GLY A 293 10.25 -11.44 -6.42
N ARG A 294 9.29 -10.85 -5.68
CA ARG A 294 8.07 -10.28 -6.27
C ARG A 294 8.32 -8.93 -6.94
N ARG A 295 9.14 -8.07 -6.34
CA ARG A 295 9.52 -6.78 -6.90
C ARG A 295 10.07 -6.94 -8.31
N GLU A 296 10.95 -7.92 -8.56
CA GLU A 296 11.53 -8.19 -9.88
C GLU A 296 10.44 -8.50 -10.93
N ALA A 297 9.44 -9.31 -10.58
CA ALA A 297 8.29 -9.58 -11.46
C ALA A 297 7.50 -8.29 -11.76
N PHE A 298 7.26 -7.45 -10.74
CA PHE A 298 6.56 -6.19 -10.92
C PHE A 298 7.38 -5.11 -11.61
N ASP A 299 8.70 -5.16 -11.64
CA ASP A 299 9.52 -4.23 -12.41
C ASP A 299 9.26 -4.34 -13.92
N LEU A 300 8.98 -5.54 -14.42
CA LEU A 300 8.55 -5.73 -15.81
C LEU A 300 7.16 -5.12 -16.04
N VAL A 301 6.21 -5.35 -15.13
CA VAL A 301 4.86 -4.77 -15.20
C VAL A 301 4.93 -3.25 -15.24
N ARG A 302 5.67 -2.62 -14.33
CA ARG A 302 5.81 -1.16 -14.21
C ARG A 302 6.40 -0.47 -15.43
N ARG A 303 7.23 -1.16 -16.19
CA ARG A 303 7.80 -0.60 -17.45
C ARG A 303 6.74 -0.41 -18.52
N HIS A 304 5.67 -1.18 -18.47
CA HIS A 304 4.66 -1.23 -19.51
C HIS A 304 3.28 -0.77 -19.08
N TRP A 305 2.94 -0.87 -17.79
CA TRP A 305 1.62 -0.53 -17.24
C TRP A 305 1.73 0.25 -15.94
N ASP A 306 0.71 1.06 -15.67
CA ASP A 306 0.45 1.59 -14.33
C ASP A 306 -0.14 0.47 -13.46
N VAL A 307 0.59 0.08 -12.40
CA VAL A 307 0.19 -1.05 -11.53
C VAL A 307 -1.12 -0.78 -10.80
N GLY A 308 -1.34 0.46 -10.34
CA GLY A 308 -2.57 0.83 -9.64
C GLY A 308 -3.79 0.74 -10.54
N LEU A 309 -3.70 1.29 -11.75
CA LEU A 309 -4.77 1.22 -12.75
C LEU A 309 -4.99 -0.21 -13.24
N LEU A 310 -3.92 -0.99 -13.42
CA LEU A 310 -3.99 -2.40 -13.82
C LEU A 310 -4.76 -3.23 -12.77
N ARG A 311 -4.47 -3.03 -11.47
CA ARG A 311 -5.19 -3.69 -10.37
C ARG A 311 -6.65 -3.25 -10.31
N ALA A 312 -6.93 -1.97 -10.45
CA ALA A 312 -8.30 -1.45 -10.48
C ALA A 312 -9.11 -2.05 -11.64
N CYS A 313 -8.48 -2.23 -12.81
CA CYS A 313 -9.10 -2.90 -13.97
C CYS A 313 -9.36 -4.39 -13.69
N ALA A 314 -8.36 -5.09 -13.09
CA ALA A 314 -8.45 -6.50 -12.74
C ALA A 314 -9.59 -6.78 -11.74
N GLU A 315 -9.79 -5.90 -10.77
CA GLU A 315 -10.86 -6.00 -9.76
C GLU A 315 -12.24 -5.64 -10.32
N CYS A 316 -12.31 -4.67 -11.22
CA CYS A 316 -13.57 -4.18 -11.77
C CYS A 316 -14.24 -5.20 -12.70
N GLY A 317 -13.56 -5.67 -13.75
CA GLY A 317 -14.02 -6.65 -14.70
C GLY A 317 -15.36 -6.39 -15.40
N ALA A 318 -15.98 -5.22 -15.21
CA ALA A 318 -17.37 -4.94 -15.62
C ALA A 318 -17.62 -5.06 -17.13
N CYS A 319 -16.59 -4.85 -17.97
CA CYS A 319 -16.73 -4.92 -19.42
C CYS A 319 -16.61 -6.34 -19.99
N VAL A 320 -16.37 -7.36 -19.15
CA VAL A 320 -16.24 -8.77 -19.62
C VAL A 320 -17.56 -9.28 -20.20
N ASP A 321 -18.67 -8.99 -19.55
CA ASP A 321 -20.01 -9.41 -19.98
C ASP A 321 -20.42 -8.80 -21.34
N ASP A 322 -19.83 -7.67 -21.71
CA ASP A 322 -20.05 -7.00 -22.98
C ASP A 322 -19.04 -7.37 -24.08
N CYS A 323 -18.04 -8.19 -23.73
CA CYS A 323 -17.03 -8.63 -24.67
C CYS A 323 -17.65 -9.57 -25.72
N PRO A 324 -17.61 -9.23 -27.04
CA PRO A 324 -18.22 -10.08 -28.05
C PRO A 324 -17.57 -11.46 -28.18
N VAL A 325 -16.28 -11.56 -27.87
CA VAL A 325 -15.56 -12.85 -27.88
C VAL A 325 -15.97 -13.70 -26.67
N ALA A 326 -16.04 -13.13 -25.47
CA ALA A 326 -16.48 -13.85 -24.28
C ALA A 326 -17.94 -14.33 -24.41
N ARG A 327 -18.80 -13.54 -25.07
CA ARG A 327 -20.18 -13.98 -25.39
C ARG A 327 -20.23 -15.16 -26.37
N ALA A 328 -19.29 -15.20 -27.30
CA ALA A 328 -19.22 -16.29 -28.31
C ALA A 328 -18.48 -17.51 -27.76
N ASP A 329 -17.49 -17.32 -26.95
CA ASP A 329 -16.68 -18.35 -26.27
C ASP A 329 -16.67 -18.10 -24.76
N PRO A 330 -17.58 -18.73 -23.99
CA PRO A 330 -17.68 -18.56 -22.56
C PRO A 330 -16.44 -19.02 -21.77
N SER A 331 -15.49 -19.72 -22.41
CA SER A 331 -14.21 -20.08 -21.79
C SER A 331 -13.20 -18.92 -21.81
N TYR A 332 -13.43 -17.90 -22.65
CA TYR A 332 -12.57 -16.74 -22.76
C TYR A 332 -12.92 -15.69 -21.71
N ASP A 333 -12.00 -15.43 -20.80
CA ASP A 333 -12.07 -14.34 -19.82
C ASP A 333 -10.90 -13.36 -20.04
N PRO A 334 -11.11 -12.23 -20.74
CA PRO A 334 -10.05 -11.25 -20.94
C PRO A 334 -9.56 -10.63 -19.62
N ASN A 335 -10.42 -10.60 -18.59
CA ASN A 335 -10.03 -10.10 -17.28
C ASN A 335 -9.12 -11.08 -16.53
N ALA A 336 -9.14 -12.37 -16.81
CA ALA A 336 -8.19 -13.33 -16.26
C ALA A 336 -6.75 -12.98 -16.69
N LEU A 337 -6.53 -12.56 -17.94
CA LEU A 337 -5.24 -12.10 -18.42
C LEU A 337 -4.78 -10.83 -17.67
N VAL A 338 -5.72 -9.89 -17.46
CA VAL A 338 -5.43 -8.67 -16.70
C VAL A 338 -5.10 -8.98 -15.23
N ARG A 339 -5.82 -9.92 -14.60
CA ARG A 339 -5.51 -10.38 -13.25
C ARG A 339 -4.12 -11.02 -13.15
N SER A 340 -3.71 -11.83 -14.13
CA SER A 340 -2.37 -12.40 -14.17
C SER A 340 -1.30 -11.33 -14.30
N LEU A 341 -1.49 -10.33 -15.18
CA LEU A 341 -0.58 -9.16 -15.24
C LEU A 341 -0.54 -8.39 -13.93
N ALA A 342 -1.70 -8.15 -13.30
CA ALA A 342 -1.80 -7.46 -12.02
C ALA A 342 -1.15 -8.24 -10.86
N ALA A 343 -0.98 -9.55 -11.00
CA ALA A 343 -0.24 -10.43 -10.10
C ALA A 343 1.26 -10.52 -10.42
N GLY A 344 1.74 -9.84 -11.48
CA GLY A 344 3.15 -9.86 -11.90
C GLY A 344 3.50 -10.97 -12.89
N ASP A 345 2.54 -11.81 -13.28
CA ASP A 345 2.77 -12.96 -14.16
C ASP A 345 2.68 -12.58 -15.65
N VAL A 346 3.64 -11.77 -16.10
CA VAL A 346 3.72 -11.32 -17.49
C VAL A 346 4.04 -12.48 -18.44
N GLU A 347 4.93 -13.38 -18.01
CA GLU A 347 5.44 -14.47 -18.82
C GLU A 347 4.32 -15.42 -19.28
N SER A 348 3.43 -15.84 -18.36
CA SER A 348 2.31 -16.69 -18.73
C SER A 348 1.32 -15.99 -19.66
N VAL A 349 1.14 -14.68 -19.52
CA VAL A 349 0.21 -13.91 -20.37
C VAL A 349 0.73 -13.77 -21.79
N ILE A 350 2.01 -13.41 -21.98
CA ILE A 350 2.58 -13.22 -23.33
C ILE A 350 2.68 -14.53 -24.12
N HIS A 351 2.75 -15.68 -23.43
CA HIS A 351 2.75 -17.01 -24.05
C HIS A 351 1.34 -17.63 -24.15
N SER A 352 0.31 -16.97 -23.60
CA SER A 352 -1.06 -17.46 -23.64
C SER A 352 -1.71 -17.32 -25.01
N PRO A 353 -2.28 -18.40 -25.59
CA PRO A 353 -3.08 -18.28 -26.80
C PRO A 353 -4.33 -17.43 -26.61
N GLU A 354 -4.84 -17.33 -25.37
CA GLU A 354 -6.01 -16.52 -25.02
C GLU A 354 -5.77 -15.02 -25.29
N LEU A 355 -4.53 -14.54 -25.17
CA LEU A 355 -4.15 -13.17 -25.46
C LEU A 355 -4.58 -12.74 -26.89
N TRP A 356 -4.51 -13.67 -27.85
CA TRP A 356 -4.79 -13.43 -29.26
C TRP A 356 -6.26 -13.51 -29.63
N LYS A 357 -7.13 -13.93 -28.71
CA LYS A 357 -8.59 -13.90 -28.90
C LYS A 357 -9.16 -12.48 -28.82
N CYS A 358 -8.46 -11.51 -28.24
CA CYS A 358 -8.86 -10.11 -28.24
C CYS A 358 -8.81 -9.56 -29.68
N VAL A 359 -9.98 -9.22 -30.25
CA VAL A 359 -10.14 -8.69 -31.61
C VAL A 359 -10.11 -7.16 -31.66
N GLU A 360 -9.78 -6.51 -30.55
CA GLU A 360 -9.68 -5.05 -30.47
C GLU A 360 -10.93 -4.31 -30.99
N CYS A 361 -12.10 -4.77 -30.53
CA CYS A 361 -13.38 -4.19 -30.93
C CYS A 361 -13.74 -2.88 -30.22
N TYR A 362 -12.92 -2.40 -29.30
CA TYR A 362 -13.07 -1.17 -28.52
C TYR A 362 -14.26 -1.14 -27.54
N THR A 363 -15.07 -2.18 -27.43
CA THR A 363 -16.22 -2.17 -26.50
C THR A 363 -15.81 -1.86 -25.06
N CYS A 364 -14.74 -2.48 -24.55
CA CYS A 364 -14.23 -2.22 -23.20
C CYS A 364 -13.69 -0.79 -23.05
N ALA A 365 -13.13 -0.18 -24.11
CA ALA A 365 -12.65 1.19 -24.08
C ALA A 365 -13.79 2.20 -23.96
N GLU A 366 -14.86 2.00 -24.73
CA GLU A 366 -16.04 2.89 -24.71
C GLU A 366 -16.84 2.80 -23.40
N LEU A 367 -16.88 1.62 -22.79
CA LEU A 367 -17.62 1.38 -21.54
C LEU A 367 -16.83 1.78 -20.29
N CYS A 368 -15.50 1.96 -20.37
CA CYS A 368 -14.65 2.14 -19.21
C CYS A 368 -14.82 3.52 -18.54
N PRO A 369 -15.35 3.60 -17.31
CA PRO A 369 -15.50 4.89 -16.62
C PRO A 369 -14.15 5.51 -16.23
N ASN A 370 -13.11 4.67 -16.09
CA ASN A 370 -11.76 5.09 -15.71
C ASN A 370 -10.86 5.38 -16.92
N LYS A 371 -11.36 5.18 -18.13
CA LYS A 371 -10.61 5.30 -19.41
C LYS A 371 -9.30 4.51 -19.43
N TYR A 372 -9.24 3.41 -18.67
CA TYR A 372 -8.12 2.46 -18.63
C TYR A 372 -8.65 1.08 -18.98
N ASP A 373 -8.72 0.82 -20.28
CA ASP A 373 -9.44 -0.31 -20.84
C ASP A 373 -8.59 -1.56 -21.04
N GLN A 374 -9.24 -2.72 -20.99
CA GLN A 374 -8.59 -4.02 -21.18
C GLN A 374 -7.93 -4.16 -22.58
N MET A 375 -8.51 -3.55 -23.60
CA MET A 375 -7.97 -3.65 -24.97
C MET A 375 -6.58 -3.03 -25.04
N THR A 376 -6.37 -1.85 -24.47
CA THR A 376 -5.05 -1.20 -24.43
C THR A 376 -4.03 -2.03 -23.62
N ILE A 377 -4.45 -2.60 -22.49
CA ILE A 377 -3.62 -3.49 -21.68
C ILE A 377 -3.18 -4.71 -22.51
N LEU A 378 -4.14 -5.41 -23.16
CA LEU A 378 -3.85 -6.60 -23.93
C LEU A 378 -3.07 -6.30 -25.23
N ARG A 379 -3.26 -5.12 -25.84
CA ARG A 379 -2.44 -4.67 -26.97
C ARG A 379 -0.96 -4.55 -26.59
N GLN A 380 -0.66 -3.95 -25.45
CA GLN A 380 0.71 -3.88 -24.93
C GLN A 380 1.26 -5.28 -24.67
N ALA A 381 0.48 -6.19 -24.07
CA ALA A 381 0.88 -7.58 -23.87
C ALA A 381 1.16 -8.31 -25.20
N LYS A 382 0.36 -8.09 -26.25
CA LYS A 382 0.63 -8.62 -27.60
C LYS A 382 1.95 -8.09 -28.16
N THR A 383 2.26 -6.82 -27.96
CA THR A 383 3.54 -6.24 -28.39
C THR A 383 4.71 -6.96 -27.72
N LEU A 384 4.64 -7.20 -26.41
CA LEU A 384 5.65 -7.97 -25.67
C LEU A 384 5.73 -9.42 -26.17
N ALA A 385 4.59 -10.06 -26.43
CA ALA A 385 4.55 -11.42 -26.98
C ALA A 385 5.24 -11.53 -28.35
N ILE A 386 5.07 -10.52 -29.22
CA ILE A 386 5.78 -10.45 -30.50
C ILE A 386 7.29 -10.31 -30.29
N GLN A 387 7.71 -9.44 -29.39
CA GLN A 387 9.14 -9.24 -29.04
C GLN A 387 9.77 -10.51 -28.45
N ALA A 388 9.01 -11.26 -27.66
CA ALA A 388 9.42 -12.55 -27.09
C ALA A 388 9.34 -13.74 -28.10
N GLY A 389 8.90 -13.51 -29.34
CA GLY A 389 8.70 -14.58 -30.32
C GLY A 389 7.51 -15.50 -30.07
N ALA A 390 6.58 -15.09 -29.19
CA ALA A 390 5.41 -15.87 -28.78
C ALA A 390 4.16 -15.56 -29.63
N ALA A 391 4.30 -14.81 -30.72
CA ALA A 391 3.19 -14.52 -31.61
C ALA A 391 2.73 -15.78 -32.36
N PRO A 392 1.40 -15.95 -32.62
CA PRO A 392 0.90 -17.09 -33.40
C PRO A 392 1.50 -17.12 -34.82
N PRO A 393 1.84 -18.31 -35.34
CA PRO A 393 2.41 -18.46 -36.68
C PRO A 393 1.59 -17.75 -37.77
N ALA A 394 0.25 -17.82 -37.69
CA ALA A 394 -0.64 -17.18 -38.65
C ALA A 394 -0.52 -15.64 -38.65
N ALA A 395 -0.32 -15.02 -37.50
CA ALA A 395 -0.09 -13.57 -37.39
C ALA A 395 1.24 -13.19 -38.03
N MET A 396 2.30 -13.97 -37.77
CA MET A 396 3.63 -13.76 -38.34
C MET A 396 3.64 -13.99 -39.88
N GLU A 397 2.91 -14.96 -40.37
CA GLU A 397 2.74 -15.21 -41.82
C GLU A 397 2.01 -14.04 -42.49
N GLY A 398 0.93 -13.54 -41.87
CA GLY A 398 0.21 -12.35 -42.33
C GLY A 398 1.11 -11.12 -42.42
N MET A 399 1.95 -10.88 -41.39
CA MET A 399 2.91 -9.77 -41.40
C MET A 399 3.97 -9.92 -42.50
N ARG A 400 4.49 -11.14 -42.70
CA ARG A 400 5.43 -11.42 -43.77
C ARG A 400 4.79 -11.17 -45.16
N ALA A 401 3.60 -11.71 -45.39
CA ALA A 401 2.86 -11.48 -46.61
C ALA A 401 2.61 -9.98 -46.88
N PHE A 402 2.27 -9.21 -45.84
CA PHE A 402 2.09 -7.78 -45.94
C PHE A 402 3.38 -7.05 -46.34
N ARG A 403 4.51 -7.37 -45.69
CA ARG A 403 5.83 -6.78 -46.02
C ARG A 403 6.26 -7.10 -47.45
N GLU A 404 5.95 -8.31 -47.96
CA GLU A 404 6.33 -8.73 -49.29
C GLU A 404 5.42 -8.15 -50.39
N THR A 405 4.14 -8.06 -50.15
CA THR A 405 3.13 -7.78 -51.18
C THR A 405 2.40 -6.45 -51.03
N GLY A 406 2.50 -5.82 -49.87
CA GLY A 406 1.76 -4.61 -49.49
C GLY A 406 0.28 -4.86 -49.20
N VAL A 407 -0.15 -6.12 -49.15
CA VAL A 407 -1.57 -6.51 -48.93
C VAL A 407 -1.65 -7.74 -48.03
N LEU A 408 -2.66 -7.81 -47.16
CA LEU A 408 -2.90 -8.96 -46.29
C LEU A 408 -3.61 -10.10 -47.03
N THR A 409 -4.30 -9.81 -48.15
CA THR A 409 -5.06 -10.80 -48.92
C THR A 409 -4.87 -10.53 -50.39
N GLN A 410 -4.54 -11.57 -51.14
CA GLN A 410 -4.45 -11.49 -52.62
C GLN A 410 -5.83 -11.65 -53.26
N GLY A 411 -6.18 -10.74 -54.14
CA GLY A 411 -7.42 -10.81 -54.89
C GLY A 411 -7.37 -11.84 -56.02
N SER A 412 -8.48 -12.54 -56.28
CA SER A 412 -8.63 -13.46 -57.37
C SER A 412 -8.98 -12.72 -58.68
N ALA A 413 -8.04 -12.67 -59.60
CA ALA A 413 -8.27 -12.08 -60.93
C ALA A 413 -9.45 -12.76 -61.70
N ALA A 414 -9.60 -14.08 -61.56
CA ALA A 414 -10.68 -14.82 -62.17
C ALA A 414 -12.06 -14.45 -61.60
N GLN A 415 -12.15 -14.24 -60.28
CA GLN A 415 -13.38 -13.83 -59.61
C GLN A 415 -13.79 -12.41 -59.99
N ARG A 416 -12.83 -11.50 -60.08
CA ARG A 416 -13.07 -10.12 -60.52
C ARG A 416 -13.58 -10.07 -61.98
N LYS A 417 -12.96 -10.86 -62.86
CA LYS A 417 -13.38 -10.95 -64.23
C LYS A 417 -14.85 -11.50 -64.39
N ARG A 418 -15.20 -12.49 -63.56
CA ARG A 418 -16.59 -13.02 -63.54
C ARG A 418 -17.62 -11.98 -63.11
N LEU A 419 -17.20 -11.06 -62.25
CA LEU A 419 -18.03 -9.98 -61.71
C LEU A 419 -17.99 -8.71 -62.56
N GLY A 420 -17.30 -8.70 -63.72
CA GLY A 420 -17.16 -7.53 -64.58
C GLY A 420 -16.32 -6.39 -63.95
N LEU A 421 -15.52 -6.68 -62.92
CA LEU A 421 -14.71 -5.69 -62.25
C LEU A 421 -13.37 -5.47 -62.97
N PRO A 422 -12.82 -4.24 -62.96
CA PRO A 422 -11.52 -3.98 -63.56
C PRO A 422 -10.41 -4.78 -62.85
N ALA A 423 -9.30 -5.00 -63.55
CA ALA A 423 -8.12 -5.63 -62.95
C ALA A 423 -7.67 -4.87 -61.69
N MET A 424 -7.15 -5.59 -60.71
CA MET A 424 -6.59 -4.96 -59.52
C MET A 424 -5.41 -4.06 -59.93
N ARG A 425 -5.34 -2.85 -59.37
CA ARG A 425 -4.17 -1.98 -59.51
C ARG A 425 -2.98 -2.65 -58.81
N LYS A 426 -1.78 -2.44 -59.34
CA LYS A 426 -0.56 -2.89 -58.65
C LYS A 426 -0.45 -2.19 -57.31
N ALA A 427 -0.22 -2.94 -56.24
CA ALA A 427 0.10 -2.37 -54.94
C ALA A 427 1.49 -1.73 -55.00
N GLY A 428 1.71 -0.66 -54.24
CA GLY A 428 3.01 -0.01 -54.10
C GLY A 428 3.97 -0.80 -53.21
N ALA A 429 4.11 -2.10 -53.47
CA ALA A 429 4.89 -3.01 -52.65
C ALA A 429 6.40 -2.69 -52.61
N GLU A 430 6.90 -2.10 -53.67
CA GLU A 430 8.33 -1.71 -53.75
C GLU A 430 8.61 -0.50 -52.87
N GLU A 431 7.78 0.54 -52.96
CA GLU A 431 7.86 1.72 -52.07
C GLU A 431 7.66 1.33 -50.62
N LEU A 432 6.69 0.45 -50.32
CA LEU A 432 6.45 -0.04 -48.96
C LEU A 432 7.65 -0.80 -48.41
N ARG A 433 8.28 -1.66 -49.23
CA ARG A 433 9.49 -2.39 -48.83
C ARG A 433 10.68 -1.46 -48.56
N GLU A 434 10.84 -0.41 -49.35
CA GLU A 434 11.86 0.59 -49.16
C GLU A 434 11.65 1.34 -47.81
N LEU A 435 10.39 1.73 -47.54
CA LEU A 435 10.03 2.41 -46.28
C LEU A 435 10.18 1.50 -45.07
N LEU A 436 9.73 0.24 -45.16
CA LEU A 436 9.79 -0.70 -44.04
C LEU A 436 11.18 -1.34 -43.88
N GLY A 437 11.96 -1.47 -44.97
CA GLY A 437 13.28 -2.06 -44.95
C GLY A 437 14.37 -1.13 -44.40
N SER A 438 14.13 0.19 -44.32
CA SER A 438 15.01 1.15 -43.65
C SER A 438 14.92 1.09 -42.11
N HIS A 439 13.93 0.47 -41.58
CA HIS A 439 13.75 0.15 -40.16
C HIS A 439 14.11 -1.33 -40.00
N GLY A 440 15.34 -1.61 -39.57
CA GLY A 440 15.88 -2.96 -39.44
C GLY A 440 14.98 -3.90 -38.61
N ASP A 441 15.23 -5.20 -38.71
CA ASP A 441 14.57 -6.28 -37.96
C ASP A 441 14.74 -6.17 -36.42
N ASP A 442 15.26 -5.04 -35.94
CA ASP A 442 15.42 -4.71 -34.55
C ASP A 442 14.07 -4.37 -33.95
N GLY A 443 13.45 -5.35 -33.27
CA GLY A 443 12.19 -5.23 -32.54
C GLY A 443 12.21 -4.25 -31.35
N GLN A 444 12.75 -3.02 -31.57
CA GLN A 444 12.91 -1.98 -30.56
C GLN A 444 12.13 -0.70 -30.88
N GLU A 445 11.10 -0.74 -31.66
CA GLU A 445 10.21 0.42 -31.72
C GLU A 445 9.25 0.35 -30.52
N GLN A 446 9.60 1.10 -29.47
CA GLN A 446 8.66 1.45 -28.41
C GLN A 446 7.48 2.16 -29.08
N ALA A 447 6.30 1.53 -29.07
CA ALA A 447 5.07 2.24 -29.41
C ALA A 447 5.02 3.47 -28.50
N PRO A 448 4.85 4.69 -29.04
CA PRO A 448 4.77 5.89 -28.22
C PRO A 448 3.61 5.68 -27.26
N ALA A 449 3.88 5.83 -25.96
CA ALA A 449 2.83 5.86 -24.95
C ALA A 449 1.85 6.95 -25.43
N ASP A 450 0.64 6.55 -25.76
CA ASP A 450 -0.44 7.47 -26.17
C ASP A 450 -0.76 8.35 -24.94
N ARG A 451 0.03 9.43 -24.78
CA ARG A 451 -0.21 10.46 -23.76
C ARG A 451 -1.42 11.25 -24.24
N ARG A 452 -2.60 10.76 -23.89
CA ARG A 452 -3.79 11.61 -23.98
C ARG A 452 -3.64 12.72 -22.95
N GLU A 453 -3.52 13.95 -23.41
CA GLU A 453 -3.61 15.13 -22.58
C GLU A 453 -4.95 15.12 -21.83
N PRO A 454 -4.98 15.47 -20.53
CA PRO A 454 -6.23 15.58 -19.78
C PRO A 454 -7.04 16.75 -20.34
N SER A 455 -8.21 16.44 -20.88
CA SER A 455 -9.24 17.42 -21.22
C SER A 455 -10.12 17.78 -20.04
#